data_55d9e7ea4f2f44302e71dc1a6c4bb488
#
_entry.id   55d9e7ea4f2f44302e71dc1a6c4bb488
#
_cell.length_a   1.000
_cell.length_b   1.000
_cell.length_c   1.000
_cell.angle_alpha   90.00
_cell.angle_beta   90.00
_cell.angle_gamma   90.00
#
_symmetry.space_group_name_H-M   'P 1'
#
loop_
_entity.id
_entity.type
_entity.pdbx_description
1 polymer ?
#
loop_
_entity_poly.entity_id
_entity_poly.type
_entity_poly.pdbx_seq_one_letter_code
_entity_poly.pdbx_strand_id
1 'polypeptide(L)'
;EKEGNDGKVKLTFGDDAERTGVYTGSFSVQNLSDSPLHYALSGKVTTMAVEEVEGEDYMSDSAYALDANVTFSADGKSVYVYDLNGDDKVDEQDALVLLQAANGTHDALDAETVQKYDLDADGTITTADAQLYLAAVKGDKSVVDVYAVTYEVPANGSMNVSFTVRLTDGDKAWLNGHYPNGSYIEGFLYADSCDGDGRQLSVPMLGFYGSWAEPSMYDKSVYL
;
A
#
# COMPACT_ATOMS: atom_id res chain seq x y z
N GLU A 1 -4.05 -22.25 7.42
CA GLU A 1 -3.37 -22.83 6.24
C GLU A 1 -4.44 -23.24 5.22
N LYS A 2 -4.39 -22.71 4.01
CA LYS A 2 -5.23 -23.21 2.92
C LYS A 2 -4.66 -24.56 2.46
N GLU A 3 -5.53 -25.56 2.33
CA GLU A 3 -5.20 -26.87 1.79
C GLU A 3 -4.51 -26.71 0.43
N GLY A 4 -3.30 -27.25 0.26
CA GLY A 4 -2.48 -27.09 -0.95
C GLY A 4 -1.40 -26.01 -0.89
N ASN A 5 -1.25 -25.32 0.23
CA ASN A 5 -0.13 -24.40 0.44
C ASN A 5 1.08 -25.17 0.98
N ASP A 6 2.26 -24.96 0.39
CA ASP A 6 3.53 -25.59 0.78
C ASP A 6 4.11 -25.06 2.12
N GLY A 7 3.27 -24.48 2.98
CA GLY A 7 3.65 -23.86 4.26
C GLY A 7 4.28 -22.46 4.10
N LYS A 8 4.34 -21.92 2.90
CA LYS A 8 4.87 -20.58 2.64
C LYS A 8 3.73 -19.57 2.59
N VAL A 9 3.94 -18.41 3.21
CA VAL A 9 3.01 -17.28 3.11
C VAL A 9 3.22 -16.65 1.73
N LYS A 10 2.28 -16.91 0.81
CA LYS A 10 2.26 -16.35 -0.54
C LYS A 10 0.83 -16.28 -1.06
N LEU A 11 0.57 -15.36 -1.95
CA LEU A 11 -0.70 -15.17 -2.64
C LEU A 11 -0.52 -15.48 -4.13
N THR A 12 -1.33 -16.39 -4.66
CA THR A 12 -1.29 -16.76 -6.07
C THR A 12 -2.69 -16.64 -6.66
N PHE A 13 -2.84 -15.89 -7.75
CA PHE A 13 -4.13 -15.53 -8.33
C PHE A 13 -4.50 -16.34 -9.59
N GLY A 14 -3.54 -17.11 -10.14
CA GLY A 14 -3.73 -17.76 -11.44
C GLY A 14 -3.59 -16.77 -12.60
N ASP A 15 -4.24 -17.09 -13.73
CA ASP A 15 -4.28 -16.24 -14.91
C ASP A 15 -5.55 -15.37 -14.98
N ASP A 16 -5.41 -14.20 -15.55
CA ASP A 16 -6.47 -13.24 -15.85
C ASP A 16 -6.69 -13.21 -17.37
N ALA A 17 -7.29 -14.29 -17.88
CA ALA A 17 -7.47 -14.51 -19.32
C ALA A 17 -8.25 -13.39 -20.01
N GLU A 18 -9.14 -12.72 -19.31
CA GLU A 18 -9.93 -11.60 -19.81
C GLU A 18 -9.21 -10.25 -19.66
N ARG A 19 -8.00 -10.25 -19.11
CA ARG A 19 -7.18 -9.04 -18.88
C ARG A 19 -7.92 -7.94 -18.13
N THR A 20 -8.65 -8.34 -17.09
CA THR A 20 -9.40 -7.39 -16.25
C THR A 20 -8.46 -6.48 -15.45
N GLY A 21 -7.27 -6.97 -15.11
CA GLY A 21 -6.29 -6.29 -14.27
C GLY A 21 -6.74 -6.18 -12.82
N VAL A 22 -7.61 -7.09 -12.35
CA VAL A 22 -8.15 -7.06 -10.99
C VAL A 22 -7.81 -8.35 -10.27
N TYR A 23 -7.06 -8.22 -9.17
CA TYR A 23 -6.65 -9.34 -8.32
C TYR A 23 -7.13 -9.11 -6.90
N THR A 24 -7.84 -10.09 -6.34
CA THR A 24 -8.41 -10.01 -5.00
C THR A 24 -7.93 -11.18 -4.15
N GLY A 25 -7.77 -10.94 -2.87
CA GLY A 25 -7.37 -11.99 -1.93
C GLY A 25 -7.52 -11.55 -0.49
N SER A 26 -7.05 -12.41 0.40
CA SER A 26 -7.05 -12.14 1.83
C SER A 26 -5.87 -12.81 2.51
N PHE A 27 -5.42 -12.22 3.61
CA PHE A 27 -4.43 -12.79 4.52
C PHE A 27 -4.79 -12.43 5.96
N SER A 28 -4.11 -13.04 6.93
CA SER A 28 -4.32 -12.76 8.34
C SER A 28 -3.00 -12.31 8.98
N VAL A 29 -3.06 -11.27 9.80
CA VAL A 29 -1.96 -10.82 10.65
C VAL A 29 -2.24 -11.30 12.06
N GLN A 30 -1.31 -12.04 12.66
CA GLN A 30 -1.42 -12.53 14.03
C GLN A 30 -0.47 -11.79 14.95
N ASN A 31 -1.00 -11.28 16.05
CA ASN A 31 -0.25 -10.66 17.13
C ASN A 31 -0.05 -11.70 18.26
N LEU A 32 1.21 -11.99 18.57
CA LEU A 32 1.61 -12.93 19.63
C LEU A 32 2.06 -12.20 20.91
N SER A 33 1.94 -10.86 20.94
CA SER A 33 2.29 -10.06 22.12
C SER A 33 1.10 -9.86 23.04
N ASP A 34 1.38 -9.45 24.27
CA ASP A 34 0.37 -9.16 25.29
C ASP A 34 -0.22 -7.73 25.17
N SER A 35 0.23 -6.97 24.17
CA SER A 35 -0.25 -5.62 23.88
C SER A 35 -0.82 -5.54 22.46
N PRO A 36 -1.80 -4.66 22.19
CA PRO A 36 -2.23 -4.38 20.83
C PRO A 36 -1.06 -3.87 19.98
N LEU A 37 -1.08 -4.17 18.69
CA LEU A 37 -0.11 -3.65 17.71
C LEU A 37 -0.86 -2.93 16.59
N HIS A 38 -0.24 -1.90 16.02
CA HIS A 38 -0.84 -1.08 14.99
C HIS A 38 -0.03 -1.19 13.70
N TYR A 39 -0.71 -1.38 12.57
CA TYR A 39 -0.09 -1.53 11.27
C TYR A 39 -0.72 -0.62 10.22
N ALA A 40 0.11 0.05 9.44
CA ALA A 40 -0.27 0.65 8.18
C ALA A 40 -0.14 -0.41 7.07
N LEU A 41 -1.13 -0.46 6.16
CA LEU A 41 -1.14 -1.42 5.06
C LEU A 41 -0.79 -0.72 3.75
N SER A 42 0.11 -1.32 2.99
CA SER A 42 0.50 -0.81 1.68
C SER A 42 0.80 -1.96 0.70
N GLY A 43 0.94 -1.65 -0.58
CA GLY A 43 1.28 -2.64 -1.59
C GLY A 43 2.13 -2.06 -2.70
N LYS A 44 3.05 -2.86 -3.22
CA LYS A 44 3.85 -2.56 -4.40
C LYS A 44 3.61 -3.63 -5.44
N VAL A 45 3.28 -3.19 -6.66
CA VAL A 45 2.98 -4.06 -7.79
C VAL A 45 4.02 -3.82 -8.88
N THR A 46 4.56 -4.90 -9.43
CA THR A 46 5.60 -4.86 -10.46
C THR A 46 5.32 -5.90 -11.53
N THR A 47 5.98 -5.74 -12.65
CA THR A 47 6.13 -6.75 -13.70
C THR A 47 7.58 -6.76 -14.17
N MET A 48 7.95 -7.65 -15.06
CA MET A 48 9.28 -7.65 -15.69
C MET A 48 9.46 -6.36 -16.50
N ALA A 49 10.64 -5.78 -16.46
CA ALA A 49 10.97 -4.63 -17.29
C ALA A 49 11.29 -5.07 -18.74
N VAL A 50 11.21 -4.10 -19.63
CA VAL A 50 11.62 -4.26 -21.03
C VAL A 50 12.82 -3.35 -21.28
N GLU A 51 13.84 -3.89 -21.95
CA GLU A 51 15.00 -3.15 -22.41
C GLU A 51 15.03 -3.18 -23.95
N GLU A 52 15.18 -2.00 -24.56
CA GLU A 52 15.36 -1.90 -25.99
C GLU A 52 16.84 -2.13 -26.36
N VAL A 53 17.10 -3.11 -27.18
CA VAL A 53 18.43 -3.38 -27.72
C VAL A 53 18.34 -3.43 -29.25
N GLU A 54 19.06 -2.55 -29.93
CA GLU A 54 19.09 -2.45 -31.41
C GLU A 54 17.70 -2.28 -32.08
N GLY A 55 16.74 -1.63 -31.35
CA GLY A 55 15.39 -1.38 -31.84
C GLY A 55 14.40 -2.52 -31.61
N GLU A 56 14.80 -3.55 -30.87
CA GLU A 56 13.95 -4.66 -30.47
C GLU A 56 13.79 -4.68 -28.93
N ASP A 57 12.59 -5.01 -28.47
CA ASP A 57 12.26 -5.12 -27.05
C ASP A 57 12.65 -6.50 -26.51
N TYR A 58 13.45 -6.52 -25.44
CA TYR A 58 13.84 -7.74 -24.72
C TYR A 58 13.34 -7.67 -23.26
N MET A 59 12.85 -8.80 -22.76
CA MET A 59 12.54 -8.93 -21.34
C MET A 59 13.82 -8.83 -20.50
N SER A 60 13.79 -7.93 -19.53
CA SER A 60 14.88 -7.74 -18.55
C SER A 60 14.54 -8.49 -17.25
N ASP A 61 15.57 -8.91 -16.51
CA ASP A 61 15.44 -9.46 -15.17
C ASP A 61 15.15 -8.41 -14.09
N SER A 62 15.12 -7.13 -14.48
CA SER A 62 14.72 -6.03 -13.59
C SER A 62 13.21 -5.90 -13.48
N ALA A 63 12.75 -5.25 -12.39
CA ALA A 63 11.35 -5.02 -12.15
C ALA A 63 10.91 -3.64 -12.66
N TYR A 64 9.79 -3.61 -13.39
CA TYR A 64 9.07 -2.40 -13.76
C TYR A 64 7.92 -2.17 -12.77
N ALA A 65 7.88 -0.98 -12.13
CA ALA A 65 6.82 -0.62 -11.21
C ALA A 65 5.55 -0.25 -11.98
N LEU A 66 4.43 -0.84 -11.58
CA LEU A 66 3.10 -0.51 -12.09
C LEU A 66 2.42 0.52 -11.16
N ASP A 67 1.61 1.40 -11.75
CA ASP A 67 0.81 2.43 -11.04
C ASP A 67 -0.49 1.83 -10.48
N ALA A 68 -0.48 0.54 -10.19
CA ALA A 68 -1.65 -0.19 -9.71
C ALA A 68 -2.18 0.38 -8.40
N ASN A 69 -3.50 0.50 -8.30
CA ASN A 69 -4.17 0.87 -7.07
C ASN A 69 -4.37 -0.36 -6.19
N VAL A 70 -3.83 -0.34 -4.97
CA VAL A 70 -4.01 -1.40 -3.97
C VAL A 70 -4.88 -0.86 -2.85
N THR A 71 -6.04 -1.48 -2.65
CA THR A 71 -6.97 -1.11 -1.58
C THR A 71 -7.11 -2.24 -0.58
N PHE A 72 -7.28 -1.88 0.68
CA PHE A 72 -7.40 -2.82 1.79
C PHE A 72 -8.71 -2.62 2.54
N SER A 73 -9.22 -3.72 3.12
CA SER A 73 -10.29 -3.73 4.10
C SER A 73 -9.92 -4.74 5.18
N ALA A 74 -9.94 -4.35 6.42
CA ALA A 74 -9.60 -5.21 7.54
C ALA A 74 -10.74 -5.25 8.57
N ASP A 75 -10.83 -6.36 9.32
CA ASP A 75 -11.78 -6.52 10.43
C ASP A 75 -11.24 -5.98 11.76
N GLY A 76 -9.99 -5.51 11.78
CA GLY A 76 -9.40 -4.79 12.91
C GLY A 76 -9.99 -3.39 13.07
N LYS A 77 -9.90 -2.85 14.29
CA LYS A 77 -10.27 -1.46 14.55
C LYS A 77 -9.36 -0.54 13.70
N SER A 78 -9.97 0.30 12.87
CA SER A 78 -9.24 1.34 12.14
C SER A 78 -9.08 2.59 13.00
N VAL A 79 -7.89 3.18 12.94
CA VAL A 79 -7.57 4.43 13.64
C VAL A 79 -6.95 5.38 12.62
N TYR A 80 -7.49 6.58 12.53
CA TYR A 80 -6.86 7.63 11.72
C TYR A 80 -5.57 8.09 12.39
N VAL A 81 -4.48 8.09 11.63
CA VAL A 81 -3.16 8.50 12.14
C VAL A 81 -3.18 9.95 12.59
N TYR A 82 -3.92 10.80 11.91
CA TYR A 82 -3.95 12.25 12.10
C TYR A 82 -5.23 12.77 12.76
N ASP A 83 -5.99 11.93 13.44
CA ASP A 83 -7.07 12.33 14.35
C ASP A 83 -6.45 12.85 15.66
N LEU A 84 -6.32 14.17 15.79
CA LEU A 84 -5.64 14.80 16.92
C LEU A 84 -6.57 14.99 18.13
N ASN A 85 -7.86 15.18 17.87
CA ASN A 85 -8.86 15.39 18.94
C ASN A 85 -9.47 14.08 19.46
N GLY A 86 -9.21 12.93 18.76
CA GLY A 86 -9.64 11.59 19.18
C GLY A 86 -11.13 11.33 18.97
N ASP A 87 -11.77 11.99 17.99
CA ASP A 87 -13.21 11.84 17.72
C ASP A 87 -13.52 10.82 16.61
N ASP A 88 -12.52 10.03 16.18
CA ASP A 88 -12.54 9.07 15.09
C ASP A 88 -12.82 9.71 13.71
N LYS A 89 -12.45 10.97 13.54
CA LYS A 89 -12.51 11.69 12.25
C LYS A 89 -11.21 12.44 12.00
N VAL A 90 -11.06 12.87 10.75
CA VAL A 90 -10.00 13.78 10.33
C VAL A 90 -10.67 14.94 9.63
N ASP A 91 -10.74 16.09 10.31
CA ASP A 91 -11.43 17.24 9.79
C ASP A 91 -10.83 18.58 10.26
N GLU A 92 -11.57 19.67 10.08
CA GLU A 92 -11.14 21.02 10.46
C GLU A 92 -11.01 21.22 11.97
N GLN A 93 -11.59 20.32 12.80
CA GLN A 93 -11.49 20.42 14.25
C GLN A 93 -10.09 20.03 14.73
N ASP A 94 -9.44 19.07 14.06
CA ASP A 94 -8.04 18.70 14.33
C ASP A 94 -7.10 19.88 14.00
N ALA A 95 -7.33 20.54 12.85
CA ALA A 95 -6.58 21.76 12.51
C ALA A 95 -6.76 22.86 13.56
N LEU A 96 -7.96 22.96 14.16
CA LEU A 96 -8.22 23.93 15.24
C LEU A 96 -7.42 23.60 16.50
N VAL A 97 -7.27 22.31 16.86
CA VAL A 97 -6.42 21.90 18.00
C VAL A 97 -4.96 22.29 17.75
N LEU A 98 -4.44 22.07 16.54
CA LEU A 98 -3.08 22.53 16.18
C LEU A 98 -2.93 24.05 16.29
N LEU A 99 -3.92 24.80 15.82
CA LEU A 99 -3.93 26.24 15.91
C LEU A 99 -3.97 26.72 17.36
N GLN A 100 -4.74 26.06 18.22
CA GLN A 100 -4.80 26.35 19.66
C GLN A 100 -3.47 26.04 20.36
N ALA A 101 -2.82 24.92 20.00
CA ALA A 101 -1.48 24.57 20.50
C ALA A 101 -0.44 25.61 20.07
N ALA A 102 -0.43 26.02 18.80
CA ALA A 102 0.45 27.06 18.26
C ALA A 102 0.29 28.42 19.00
N ASN A 103 -0.93 28.75 19.42
CA ASN A 103 -1.23 29.98 20.13
C ASN A 103 -1.11 29.86 21.65
N GLY A 104 -0.73 28.71 22.20
CA GLY A 104 -0.61 28.48 23.64
C GLY A 104 -1.94 28.48 24.40
N THR A 105 -3.05 28.23 23.72
CA THR A 105 -4.40 28.13 24.31
C THR A 105 -4.87 26.67 24.49
N HIS A 106 -4.07 25.72 24.06
CA HIS A 106 -4.19 24.29 24.34
C HIS A 106 -3.09 23.84 25.30
N ASP A 107 -3.29 22.74 26.01
CA ASP A 107 -2.24 22.09 26.78
C ASP A 107 -1.05 21.72 25.88
N ALA A 108 0.16 21.70 26.46
CA ALA A 108 1.37 21.37 25.70
C ALA A 108 1.25 19.96 25.10
N LEU A 109 1.46 19.86 23.80
CA LEU A 109 1.54 18.58 23.10
C LEU A 109 2.81 17.85 23.53
N ASP A 110 2.74 16.53 23.61
CA ASP A 110 3.93 15.70 23.87
C ASP A 110 4.90 15.70 22.67
N ALA A 111 6.13 15.26 22.90
CA ALA A 111 7.18 15.31 21.88
C ALA A 111 6.88 14.44 20.65
N GLU A 112 6.16 13.32 20.80
CA GLU A 112 5.75 12.44 19.72
C GLU A 112 4.69 13.13 18.84
N THR A 113 3.69 13.74 19.48
CA THR A 113 2.68 14.53 18.79
C THR A 113 3.30 15.72 18.05
N VAL A 114 4.23 16.46 18.69
CA VAL A 114 4.95 17.55 18.03
C VAL A 114 5.66 17.03 16.78
N GLN A 115 6.46 15.97 16.89
CA GLN A 115 7.19 15.40 15.75
C GLN A 115 6.26 14.98 14.61
N LYS A 116 5.09 14.46 14.92
CA LYS A 116 4.12 13.98 13.94
C LYS A 116 3.38 15.10 13.20
N TYR A 117 3.11 16.21 13.89
CA TYR A 117 2.32 17.32 13.36
C TYR A 117 3.14 18.56 13.00
N ASP A 118 4.46 18.54 13.18
CA ASP A 118 5.41 19.51 12.64
C ASP A 118 5.57 19.24 11.12
N LEU A 119 4.65 19.79 10.33
CA LEU A 119 4.51 19.48 8.92
C LEU A 119 5.45 20.27 8.04
N ASP A 120 6.00 21.37 8.54
CA ASP A 120 7.04 22.17 7.85
C ASP A 120 8.46 21.85 8.34
N ALA A 121 8.58 20.93 9.33
CA ALA A 121 9.83 20.44 9.89
C ALA A 121 10.72 21.54 10.52
N ASP A 122 10.10 22.58 11.12
CA ASP A 122 10.82 23.64 11.81
C ASP A 122 11.15 23.31 13.29
N GLY A 123 10.64 22.19 13.80
CA GLY A 123 10.86 21.65 15.15
C GLY A 123 9.83 22.13 16.18
N THR A 124 8.81 22.89 15.77
CA THR A 124 7.78 23.43 16.66
C THR A 124 6.40 23.45 15.98
N ILE A 125 5.34 23.33 16.79
CA ILE A 125 3.99 23.51 16.26
C ILE A 125 3.67 24.98 16.13
N THR A 126 3.43 25.42 14.91
CA THR A 126 3.12 26.80 14.55
C THR A 126 1.79 26.93 13.81
N THR A 127 1.39 28.14 13.48
CA THR A 127 0.22 28.36 12.63
C THR A 127 0.43 27.85 11.19
N ALA A 128 1.68 27.67 10.74
CA ALA A 128 2.01 27.11 9.44
C ALA A 128 1.58 25.64 9.38
N ASP A 129 1.88 24.84 10.41
CA ASP A 129 1.46 23.43 10.50
C ASP A 129 -0.06 23.28 10.47
N ALA A 130 -0.77 24.12 11.21
CA ALA A 130 -2.23 24.12 11.19
C ALA A 130 -2.80 24.45 9.79
N GLN A 131 -2.13 25.33 9.04
CA GLN A 131 -2.52 25.64 7.66
C GLN A 131 -2.20 24.50 6.69
N LEU A 132 -1.04 23.86 6.80
CA LEU A 132 -0.66 22.69 6.00
C LEU A 132 -1.62 21.53 6.28
N TYR A 133 -1.92 21.27 7.55
CA TYR A 133 -2.91 20.26 7.93
C TYR A 133 -4.30 20.56 7.32
N LEU A 134 -4.77 21.79 7.43
CA LEU A 134 -6.05 22.20 6.84
C LEU A 134 -6.07 22.08 5.31
N ALA A 135 -4.96 22.36 4.64
CA ALA A 135 -4.82 22.13 3.19
C ALA A 135 -4.91 20.64 2.86
N ALA A 136 -4.28 19.78 3.66
CA ALA A 136 -4.33 18.33 3.50
C ALA A 136 -5.77 17.77 3.72
N VAL A 137 -6.50 18.27 4.71
CA VAL A 137 -7.93 17.94 4.92
C VAL A 137 -8.77 18.34 3.69
N LYS A 138 -8.40 19.42 3.00
CA LYS A 138 -9.06 19.88 1.76
C LYS A 138 -8.58 19.17 0.49
N GLY A 139 -7.70 18.18 0.62
CA GLY A 139 -7.27 17.31 -0.46
C GLY A 139 -5.86 17.56 -1.01
N ASP A 140 -5.09 18.47 -0.42
CA ASP A 140 -3.68 18.66 -0.76
C ASP A 140 -2.82 17.63 -0.03
N LYS A 141 -2.42 16.57 -0.75
CA LYS A 141 -1.58 15.49 -0.21
C LYS A 141 -0.08 15.71 -0.44
N SER A 142 0.34 16.91 -0.82
CA SER A 142 1.74 17.19 -1.16
C SER A 142 2.68 17.10 0.04
N VAL A 143 2.18 17.38 1.23
CA VAL A 143 2.95 17.34 2.49
C VAL A 143 2.64 16.08 3.28
N VAL A 144 1.35 15.78 3.49
CA VAL A 144 0.91 14.64 4.30
C VAL A 144 -0.44 14.09 3.81
N ASP A 145 -0.62 12.77 3.87
CA ASP A 145 -1.95 12.16 3.73
C ASP A 145 -2.60 12.04 5.13
N VAL A 146 -3.35 13.04 5.52
CA VAL A 146 -4.02 13.07 6.83
C VAL A 146 -5.09 11.99 7.00
N TYR A 147 -5.58 11.40 5.89
CA TYR A 147 -6.53 10.30 5.92
C TYR A 147 -5.85 8.91 5.99
N ALA A 148 -4.54 8.88 6.24
CA ALA A 148 -3.83 7.62 6.48
C ALA A 148 -4.46 6.87 7.68
N VAL A 149 -4.67 5.58 7.48
CA VAL A 149 -5.32 4.69 8.46
C VAL A 149 -4.36 3.62 8.90
N THR A 150 -4.31 3.38 10.22
CA THR A 150 -3.71 2.18 10.81
C THR A 150 -4.79 1.23 11.30
N TYR A 151 -4.43 -0.03 11.42
CA TYR A 151 -5.32 -1.08 11.90
C TYR A 151 -4.74 -1.71 13.16
N GLU A 152 -5.57 -1.80 14.20
CA GLU A 152 -5.20 -2.45 15.46
C GLU A 152 -5.34 -3.98 15.32
N VAL A 153 -4.28 -4.70 15.68
CA VAL A 153 -4.30 -6.15 15.88
C VAL A 153 -4.31 -6.40 17.39
N PRO A 154 -5.40 -6.96 17.95
CA PRO A 154 -5.52 -7.12 19.40
C PRO A 154 -4.40 -7.97 20.00
N ALA A 155 -4.09 -7.77 21.28
CA ALA A 155 -3.17 -8.60 22.02
C ALA A 155 -3.55 -10.09 21.93
N ASN A 156 -2.60 -10.96 21.64
CA ASN A 156 -2.81 -12.41 21.46
C ASN A 156 -3.94 -12.75 20.46
N GLY A 157 -4.23 -11.85 19.53
CA GLY A 157 -5.31 -11.95 18.55
C GLY A 157 -4.85 -11.93 17.10
N SER A 158 -5.80 -11.79 16.19
CA SER A 158 -5.53 -11.70 14.76
C SER A 158 -6.46 -10.70 14.09
N MET A 159 -6.01 -10.17 12.97
CA MET A 159 -6.77 -9.32 12.05
C MET A 159 -6.79 -9.98 10.69
N ASN A 160 -7.97 -10.10 10.08
CA ASN A 160 -8.10 -10.55 8.70
C ASN A 160 -8.14 -9.33 7.77
N VAL A 161 -7.34 -9.40 6.73
CA VAL A 161 -7.22 -8.35 5.72
C VAL A 161 -7.68 -8.90 4.39
N SER A 162 -8.62 -8.22 3.77
CA SER A 162 -8.98 -8.40 2.36
C SER A 162 -8.36 -7.27 1.54
N PHE A 163 -7.92 -7.56 0.32
CA PHE A 163 -7.34 -6.56 -0.55
C PHE A 163 -7.80 -6.72 -1.99
N THR A 164 -7.69 -5.63 -2.74
CA THR A 164 -7.90 -5.60 -4.19
C THR A 164 -6.75 -4.82 -4.82
N VAL A 165 -6.08 -5.46 -5.78
CA VAL A 165 -5.15 -4.82 -6.70
C VAL A 165 -5.91 -4.50 -7.99
N ARG A 166 -5.82 -3.25 -8.47
CA ARG A 166 -6.36 -2.82 -9.77
C ARG A 166 -5.26 -2.18 -10.58
N LEU A 167 -4.96 -2.78 -11.73
CA LEU A 167 -4.11 -2.15 -12.72
C LEU A 167 -4.82 -0.93 -13.30
N THR A 168 -4.08 0.16 -13.49
CA THR A 168 -4.60 1.35 -14.18
C THR A 168 -4.77 1.06 -15.68
N ASP A 169 -5.48 1.93 -16.38
CA ASP A 169 -5.58 1.82 -17.84
C ASP A 169 -4.22 2.06 -18.51
N GLY A 170 -3.35 2.88 -17.89
CA GLY A 170 -1.96 3.05 -18.30
C GLY A 170 -1.14 1.77 -18.17
N ASP A 171 -1.23 1.08 -17.03
CA ASP A 171 -0.57 -0.22 -16.83
C ASP A 171 -1.02 -1.25 -17.86
N LYS A 172 -2.34 -1.36 -18.07
CA LYS A 172 -2.91 -2.29 -19.04
C LYS A 172 -2.46 -1.99 -20.47
N ALA A 173 -2.43 -0.70 -20.86
CA ALA A 173 -1.94 -0.28 -22.16
C ALA A 173 -0.46 -0.63 -22.35
N TRP A 174 0.37 -0.38 -21.32
CA TRP A 174 1.80 -0.71 -21.34
C TRP A 174 2.01 -2.22 -21.44
N LEU A 175 1.33 -3.02 -20.62
CA LEU A 175 1.41 -4.48 -20.63
C LEU A 175 0.97 -5.07 -21.98
N ASN A 176 -0.14 -4.58 -22.55
CA ASN A 176 -0.62 -5.07 -23.86
C ASN A 176 0.32 -4.70 -25.00
N GLY A 177 1.04 -3.57 -24.89
CA GLY A 177 2.02 -3.14 -25.88
C GLY A 177 3.29 -3.98 -25.88
N HIS A 178 3.82 -4.30 -24.70
CA HIS A 178 5.10 -4.99 -24.56
C HIS A 178 4.96 -6.51 -24.37
N TYR A 179 3.81 -6.97 -23.85
CA TYR A 179 3.56 -8.39 -23.55
C TYR A 179 2.26 -8.88 -24.19
N PRO A 180 2.20 -9.01 -25.52
CA PRO A 180 0.98 -9.44 -26.22
C PRO A 180 0.47 -10.81 -25.76
N ASN A 181 1.36 -11.69 -25.31
CA ASN A 181 1.03 -13.03 -24.80
C ASN A 181 0.81 -13.06 -23.27
N GLY A 182 0.72 -11.89 -22.62
CA GLY A 182 0.59 -11.76 -21.18
C GLY A 182 1.93 -11.64 -20.44
N SER A 183 1.85 -11.20 -19.18
CA SER A 183 3.00 -11.05 -18.29
C SER A 183 2.65 -11.38 -16.86
N TYR A 184 3.65 -11.76 -16.07
CA TYR A 184 3.50 -11.92 -14.63
C TYR A 184 3.29 -10.56 -13.95
N ILE A 185 2.33 -10.53 -13.05
CA ILE A 185 2.09 -9.44 -12.12
C ILE A 185 2.59 -9.91 -10.76
N GLU A 186 3.60 -9.25 -10.28
CA GLU A 186 4.32 -9.61 -9.06
C GLU A 186 4.24 -8.47 -8.05
N GLY A 187 4.57 -8.73 -6.80
CA GLY A 187 4.68 -7.67 -5.83
C GLY A 187 4.64 -8.16 -4.40
N PHE A 188 4.50 -7.19 -3.52
CA PHE A 188 4.39 -7.42 -2.09
C PHE A 188 3.30 -6.57 -1.49
N LEU A 189 2.56 -7.14 -0.57
CA LEU A 189 1.70 -6.42 0.35
C LEU A 189 2.45 -6.29 1.67
N TYR A 190 2.44 -5.11 2.26
CA TYR A 190 3.18 -4.77 3.46
C TYR A 190 2.23 -4.45 4.61
N ALA A 191 2.66 -4.77 5.82
CA ALA A 191 2.11 -4.25 7.05
C ALA A 191 3.28 -3.64 7.85
N ASP A 192 3.32 -2.33 7.89
CA ASP A 192 4.36 -1.55 8.55
C ASP A 192 3.91 -1.23 9.98
N SER A 193 4.70 -1.61 10.97
CA SER A 193 4.41 -1.33 12.37
C SER A 193 4.48 0.17 12.64
N CYS A 194 3.45 0.67 13.32
CA CYS A 194 3.34 2.06 13.75
C CYS A 194 3.72 2.25 15.23
N ASP A 195 4.15 1.19 15.91
CA ASP A 195 4.46 1.20 17.34
C ASP A 195 5.95 1.52 17.63
N GLY A 196 6.67 2.09 16.67
CA GLY A 196 8.06 2.57 16.81
C GLY A 196 9.13 1.47 16.82
N ASP A 197 8.77 0.20 16.59
CA ASP A 197 9.71 -0.93 16.58
C ASP A 197 10.37 -1.18 15.22
N GLY A 198 9.99 -0.42 14.20
CA GLY A 198 10.53 -0.50 12.83
C GLY A 198 10.24 -1.82 12.10
N ARG A 199 9.32 -2.63 12.61
CA ARG A 199 8.99 -3.94 12.04
C ARG A 199 8.13 -3.78 10.80
N GLN A 200 8.51 -4.45 9.73
CA GLN A 200 7.72 -4.59 8.52
C GLN A 200 7.43 -6.07 8.26
N LEU A 201 6.18 -6.40 8.05
CA LEU A 201 5.75 -7.71 7.56
C LEU A 201 5.43 -7.60 6.08
N SER A 202 5.66 -8.67 5.31
CA SER A 202 5.33 -8.68 3.89
C SER A 202 4.80 -10.02 3.43
N VAL A 203 3.90 -9.97 2.44
CA VAL A 203 3.34 -11.16 1.77
C VAL A 203 3.58 -10.99 0.27
N PRO A 204 4.38 -11.87 -0.37
CA PRO A 204 4.55 -11.85 -1.81
C PRO A 204 3.27 -12.27 -2.52
N MET A 205 3.03 -11.65 -3.67
CA MET A 205 1.92 -11.98 -4.56
C MET A 205 2.39 -12.26 -5.97
N LEU A 206 1.66 -13.14 -6.67
CA LEU A 206 1.92 -13.51 -8.05
C LEU A 206 0.60 -13.77 -8.77
N GLY A 207 0.42 -13.12 -9.91
CA GLY A 207 -0.64 -13.35 -10.87
C GLY A 207 -0.11 -13.35 -12.29
N PHE A 208 -0.97 -13.62 -13.25
CA PHE A 208 -0.64 -13.52 -14.67
C PHE A 208 -1.71 -12.71 -15.39
N TYR A 209 -1.30 -11.63 -16.03
CA TYR A 209 -2.16 -10.78 -16.85
C TYR A 209 -2.20 -11.31 -18.28
N GLY A 210 -3.24 -12.02 -18.61
CA GLY A 210 -3.41 -12.79 -19.86
C GLY A 210 -3.81 -14.22 -19.56
N SER A 211 -3.84 -15.07 -20.59
CA SER A 211 -4.10 -16.50 -20.43
C SER A 211 -2.83 -17.32 -20.61
N TRP A 212 -2.58 -18.27 -19.74
CA TRP A 212 -1.47 -19.22 -19.90
C TRP A 212 -1.63 -20.12 -21.13
N ALA A 213 -2.80 -20.14 -21.75
CA ALA A 213 -3.06 -20.86 -22.99
C ALA A 213 -2.69 -20.06 -24.27
N GLU A 214 -2.47 -18.74 -24.16
CA GLU A 214 -2.11 -17.88 -25.31
C GLU A 214 -0.67 -18.12 -25.81
N PRO A 215 0.34 -18.25 -24.93
CA PRO A 215 1.71 -18.54 -25.38
C PRO A 215 1.76 -19.89 -26.08
N SER A 216 2.40 -19.93 -27.26
CA SER A 216 2.66 -21.20 -27.93
C SER A 216 3.55 -22.07 -27.05
N MET A 217 3.13 -23.35 -26.83
CA MET A 217 3.97 -24.32 -26.12
C MET A 217 5.20 -24.74 -26.95
N TYR A 218 5.22 -24.40 -28.20
CA TYR A 218 6.34 -24.68 -29.12
C TYR A 218 7.06 -23.37 -29.42
N ASP A 219 8.35 -23.35 -29.17
CA ASP A 219 9.22 -22.28 -29.64
C ASP A 219 9.15 -22.27 -31.18
N LYS A 220 8.65 -21.16 -31.73
CA LYS A 220 8.58 -20.96 -33.18
C LYS A 220 9.86 -20.33 -33.71
N SER A 221 10.97 -20.40 -32.98
CA SER A 221 12.26 -19.97 -33.49
C SER A 221 12.57 -20.76 -34.75
N VAL A 222 12.36 -20.11 -35.87
CA VAL A 222 12.76 -20.66 -37.19
C VAL A 222 14.26 -20.41 -37.28
N TYR A 223 15.04 -21.43 -36.98
CA TYR A 223 16.43 -21.45 -37.44
C TYR A 223 16.39 -21.55 -38.96
N LEU A 224 16.50 -20.44 -39.66
CA LEU A 224 16.81 -20.36 -41.06
C LEU A 224 18.31 -20.37 -41.27
#